data_e1d8ba6c58f6b4e8d9d97f431f92025b
#
_entry.id   e1d8ba6c58f6b4e8d9d97f431f92025b
#
_cell.length_a   1.000
_cell.length_b   1.000
_cell.length_c   1.000
_cell.angle_alpha   90.00
_cell.angle_beta   90.00
_cell.angle_gamma   90.00
#
_symmetry.space_group_name_H-M   'P 1'
#
loop_
_entity.id
_entity.type
_entity.pdbx_description
1 polymer ?
#
loop_
_entity_poly.entity_id
_entity_poly.type
_entity_poly.pdbx_seq_one_letter_code
_entity_poly.pdbx_strand_id
1 'polypeptide(L)'
;MWAQTAPAPAPAAPPSTLPNLPDETEVAVFGDGTKFTMGEFRRIYEALPPANQQMALRNRAQWLHQWELLRKLTKMAEDAKLDQQSPYKENLAYARMNVLATAEIGAAINLIVVEPADIVKHYDANKRKYTHVRVKAIYIAFNDDAAAGSTSKGKRPLTEAEAKAKADKLLAAIKGGADFVKLVKDNSDDETSREKDGDFATLHASDNIPDAFRAAVFALKQGDVSEPLKQPNGFYLLRAEEVTLRPLSEVRDEIYNELKNIRSDEWLRGMDREAKVQIVSQEFVSPTPMPAPAKQ
;
A
#
# COMPACT_ATOMS: atom_id res chain seq x y z
N MET A 1 -8.06 -43.93 -42.73
CA MET A 1 -8.74 -43.45 -41.54
C MET A 1 -7.73 -43.44 -40.39
N TRP A 2 -7.26 -42.28 -40.00
CA TRP A 2 -6.38 -42.09 -38.86
C TRP A 2 -7.24 -41.77 -37.64
N ALA A 3 -7.26 -42.65 -36.67
CA ALA A 3 -7.95 -42.37 -35.40
C ALA A 3 -7.16 -41.34 -34.62
N GLN A 4 -7.74 -40.17 -34.40
CA GLN A 4 -7.24 -39.16 -33.47
C GLN A 4 -7.54 -39.68 -32.06
N THR A 5 -6.48 -40.06 -31.33
CA THR A 5 -6.55 -40.29 -29.87
C THR A 5 -6.83 -38.98 -29.19
N ALA A 6 -7.91 -38.89 -28.43
CA ALA A 6 -8.26 -37.74 -27.60
C ALA A 6 -7.09 -37.42 -26.63
N PRO A 7 -6.76 -36.15 -26.41
CA PRO A 7 -5.74 -35.77 -25.43
C PRO A 7 -6.15 -36.24 -24.03
N ALA A 8 -5.19 -36.76 -23.29
CA ALA A 8 -5.37 -37.16 -21.90
C ALA A 8 -5.91 -35.98 -21.08
N PRO A 9 -6.83 -36.19 -20.11
CA PRO A 9 -7.34 -35.12 -19.28
C PRO A 9 -6.20 -34.44 -18.53
N ALA A 10 -6.20 -33.12 -18.54
CA ALA A 10 -5.23 -32.31 -17.80
C ALA A 10 -5.26 -32.71 -16.31
N PRO A 11 -4.09 -32.79 -15.63
CA PRO A 11 -4.07 -33.11 -14.22
C PRO A 11 -4.91 -32.12 -13.43
N ALA A 12 -5.75 -32.64 -12.53
CA ALA A 12 -6.60 -31.82 -11.66
C ALA A 12 -5.77 -30.78 -10.91
N ALA A 13 -6.25 -29.53 -10.86
CA ALA A 13 -5.59 -28.48 -10.09
C ALA A 13 -5.39 -28.96 -8.64
N PRO A 14 -4.22 -28.72 -8.04
CA PRO A 14 -3.96 -29.16 -6.67
C PRO A 14 -4.95 -28.52 -5.70
N PRO A 15 -5.37 -29.26 -4.64
CA PRO A 15 -6.30 -28.72 -3.67
C PRO A 15 -5.72 -27.50 -2.96
N SER A 16 -6.49 -26.43 -2.90
CA SER A 16 -6.08 -25.14 -2.29
C SER A 16 -6.28 -25.08 -0.77
N THR A 17 -6.82 -26.15 -0.16
CA THR A 17 -7.16 -26.20 1.26
C THR A 17 -6.57 -27.43 1.95
N LEU A 18 -6.34 -27.30 3.26
CA LEU A 18 -5.96 -28.42 4.11
C LEU A 18 -7.06 -29.48 4.14
N PRO A 19 -6.70 -30.80 4.24
CA PRO A 19 -7.66 -31.85 4.45
C PRO A 19 -8.42 -31.66 5.76
N ASN A 20 -9.71 -31.89 5.75
CA ASN A 20 -10.52 -31.89 6.96
C ASN A 20 -10.45 -33.27 7.64
N LEU A 21 -9.32 -33.54 8.30
CA LEU A 21 -9.08 -34.75 9.06
C LEU A 21 -8.89 -34.40 10.53
N PRO A 22 -9.29 -35.28 11.49
CA PRO A 22 -8.99 -35.10 12.90
C PRO A 22 -7.49 -34.96 13.17
N ASP A 23 -7.10 -34.25 14.23
CA ASP A 23 -5.70 -33.97 14.55
C ASP A 23 -4.89 -35.24 14.88
N GLU A 24 -5.53 -36.23 15.45
CA GLU A 24 -4.96 -37.53 15.78
C GLU A 24 -4.76 -38.47 14.59
N THR A 25 -5.29 -38.11 13.40
CA THR A 25 -5.14 -38.92 12.20
C THR A 25 -3.68 -39.06 11.81
N GLU A 26 -3.17 -40.29 11.77
CA GLU A 26 -1.82 -40.59 11.25
C GLU A 26 -1.81 -40.36 9.74
N VAL A 27 -1.01 -39.41 9.26
CA VAL A 27 -0.88 -39.05 7.83
C VAL A 27 0.40 -39.60 7.19
N ALA A 28 1.38 -39.97 8.01
CA ALA A 28 2.60 -40.63 7.56
C ALA A 28 3.25 -41.45 8.69
N VAL A 29 4.07 -42.44 8.31
CA VAL A 29 5.03 -43.10 9.20
C VAL A 29 6.39 -42.95 8.55
N PHE A 30 7.36 -42.40 9.29
CA PHE A 30 8.70 -42.16 8.80
C PHE A 30 9.59 -43.42 8.91
N GLY A 31 10.78 -43.38 8.30
CA GLY A 31 11.67 -44.55 8.24
C GLY A 31 12.20 -45.01 9.61
N ASP A 32 12.17 -44.15 10.62
CA ASP A 32 12.52 -44.48 12.02
C ASP A 32 11.32 -45.02 12.83
N GLY A 33 10.17 -45.20 12.20
CA GLY A 33 8.93 -45.63 12.84
C GLY A 33 8.14 -44.52 13.49
N THR A 34 8.60 -43.25 13.45
CA THR A 34 7.85 -42.10 13.99
C THR A 34 6.59 -41.91 13.21
N LYS A 35 5.46 -41.83 13.92
CA LYS A 35 4.15 -41.48 13.36
C LYS A 35 4.04 -39.98 13.26
N PHE A 36 3.49 -39.51 12.14
CA PHE A 36 3.26 -38.09 11.89
C PHE A 36 1.77 -37.87 11.69
N THR A 37 1.20 -36.93 12.52
CA THR A 37 -0.24 -36.72 12.56
C THR A 37 -0.68 -35.49 11.78
N MET A 38 -1.97 -35.39 11.51
CA MET A 38 -2.58 -34.22 10.87
C MET A 38 -2.41 -32.96 11.73
N GLY A 39 -2.51 -33.08 13.05
CA GLY A 39 -2.30 -31.96 13.98
C GLY A 39 -0.85 -31.45 13.97
N GLU A 40 0.14 -32.35 13.86
CA GLU A 40 1.54 -31.94 13.68
C GLU A 40 1.74 -31.21 12.34
N PHE A 41 1.15 -31.74 11.28
CA PHE A 41 1.20 -31.09 9.97
C PHE A 41 0.62 -29.69 10.00
N ARG A 42 -0.56 -29.47 10.64
CA ARG A 42 -1.19 -28.15 10.77
C ARG A 42 -0.29 -27.15 11.50
N ARG A 43 0.27 -27.54 12.66
CA ARG A 43 1.15 -26.66 13.44
C ARG A 43 2.39 -26.25 12.64
N ILE A 44 2.99 -27.20 11.91
CA ILE A 44 4.15 -26.91 11.06
C ILE A 44 3.72 -26.01 9.90
N TYR A 45 2.62 -26.36 9.22
CA TYR A 45 2.10 -25.62 8.09
C TYR A 45 1.82 -24.15 8.45
N GLU A 46 1.20 -23.88 9.59
CA GLU A 46 0.91 -22.54 10.09
C GLU A 46 2.18 -21.73 10.38
N ALA A 47 3.26 -22.41 10.79
CA ALA A 47 4.55 -21.78 11.03
C ALA A 47 5.36 -21.51 9.75
N LEU A 48 5.00 -22.12 8.60
CA LEU A 48 5.72 -21.95 7.35
C LEU A 48 5.47 -20.56 6.71
N PRO A 49 6.49 -20.00 6.02
CA PRO A 49 6.28 -18.86 5.13
C PRO A 49 5.21 -19.16 4.04
N PRO A 50 4.43 -18.16 3.56
CA PRO A 50 3.33 -18.38 2.61
C PRO A 50 3.70 -19.17 1.34
N ALA A 51 4.90 -18.94 0.79
CA ALA A 51 5.38 -19.70 -0.37
C ALA A 51 5.53 -21.18 -0.08
N ASN A 52 6.03 -21.54 1.12
CA ASN A 52 6.21 -22.92 1.56
C ASN A 52 4.87 -23.58 1.91
N GLN A 53 3.90 -22.81 2.45
CA GLN A 53 2.53 -23.27 2.65
C GLN A 53 1.89 -23.72 1.34
N GLN A 54 2.02 -22.91 0.28
CA GLN A 54 1.50 -23.27 -1.04
C GLN A 54 2.16 -24.54 -1.60
N MET A 55 3.48 -24.69 -1.42
CA MET A 55 4.19 -25.89 -1.84
C MET A 55 3.70 -27.13 -1.10
N ALA A 56 3.51 -27.03 0.22
CA ALA A 56 3.00 -28.11 1.04
C ALA A 56 1.59 -28.55 0.63
N LEU A 57 0.73 -27.62 0.17
CA LEU A 57 -0.61 -27.95 -0.31
C LEU A 57 -0.61 -28.60 -1.69
N ARG A 58 0.27 -28.15 -2.60
CA ARG A 58 0.31 -28.64 -3.99
C ARG A 58 0.73 -30.11 -4.10
N ASN A 59 1.72 -30.54 -3.31
CA ASN A 59 2.21 -31.91 -3.34
C ASN A 59 2.61 -32.37 -1.94
N ARG A 60 1.64 -32.83 -1.16
CA ARG A 60 1.83 -33.28 0.23
C ARG A 60 2.79 -34.46 0.35
N ALA A 61 2.74 -35.41 -0.58
CA ALA A 61 3.62 -36.56 -0.56
C ALA A 61 5.09 -36.16 -0.73
N GLN A 62 5.37 -35.26 -1.68
CA GLN A 62 6.72 -34.72 -1.88
C GLN A 62 7.17 -33.88 -0.68
N TRP A 63 6.27 -33.09 -0.11
CA TRP A 63 6.55 -32.29 1.08
C TRP A 63 6.91 -33.19 2.28
N LEU A 64 6.16 -34.28 2.52
CA LEU A 64 6.44 -35.27 3.58
C LEU A 64 7.80 -35.91 3.39
N HIS A 65 8.17 -36.25 2.16
CA HIS A 65 9.49 -36.80 1.86
C HIS A 65 10.61 -35.78 2.15
N GLN A 66 10.44 -34.54 1.75
CA GLN A 66 11.38 -33.45 2.06
C GLN A 66 11.48 -33.18 3.55
N TRP A 67 10.35 -33.25 4.26
CA TRP A 67 10.31 -33.08 5.70
C TRP A 67 11.09 -34.18 6.43
N GLU A 68 10.92 -35.44 6.04
CA GLU A 68 11.67 -36.55 6.61
C GLU A 68 13.16 -36.44 6.30
N LEU A 69 13.53 -36.05 5.08
CA LEU A 69 14.94 -35.80 4.74
C LEU A 69 15.54 -34.70 5.63
N LEU A 70 14.80 -33.62 5.84
CA LEU A 70 15.24 -32.52 6.73
C LEU A 70 15.44 -33.01 8.16
N ARG A 71 14.47 -33.76 8.73
CA ARG A 71 14.58 -34.37 10.07
C ARG A 71 15.83 -35.24 10.19
N LYS A 72 16.04 -36.13 9.24
CA LYS A 72 17.19 -37.03 9.21
C LYS A 72 18.53 -36.27 9.18
N LEU A 73 18.65 -35.28 8.30
CA LEU A 73 19.86 -34.43 8.21
C LEU A 73 20.09 -33.63 9.48
N THR A 74 19.03 -33.08 10.07
CA THR A 74 19.09 -32.35 11.35
C THR A 74 19.63 -33.28 12.47
N LYS A 75 19.07 -34.47 12.58
CA LYS A 75 19.56 -35.42 13.58
C LYS A 75 21.04 -35.81 13.37
N MET A 76 21.47 -36.04 12.15
CA MET A 76 22.88 -36.31 11.83
C MET A 76 23.79 -35.13 12.22
N ALA A 77 23.33 -33.89 12.01
CA ALA A 77 24.06 -32.68 12.39
C ALA A 77 24.17 -32.52 13.92
N GLU A 78 23.10 -32.81 14.64
CA GLU A 78 23.06 -32.81 16.11
C GLU A 78 23.98 -33.90 16.69
N ASP A 79 23.91 -35.13 16.17
CA ASP A 79 24.78 -36.24 16.58
C ASP A 79 26.26 -35.88 16.35
N ALA A 80 26.58 -35.14 15.29
CA ALA A 80 27.91 -34.61 15.01
C ALA A 80 28.23 -33.29 15.79
N LYS A 81 27.32 -32.77 16.62
CA LYS A 81 27.46 -31.53 17.42
C LYS A 81 27.78 -30.31 16.57
N LEU A 82 27.25 -30.24 15.35
CA LEU A 82 27.44 -29.09 14.46
C LEU A 82 26.74 -27.84 15.01
N ASP A 83 25.64 -28.01 15.70
CA ASP A 83 24.89 -26.96 16.41
C ASP A 83 25.71 -26.23 17.47
N GLN A 84 26.81 -26.85 17.96
CA GLN A 84 27.72 -26.31 18.97
C GLN A 84 28.99 -25.71 18.38
N GLN A 85 29.18 -25.83 17.07
CA GLN A 85 30.38 -25.35 16.35
C GLN A 85 30.11 -24.02 15.63
N SER A 86 31.09 -23.12 15.62
CA SER A 86 31.09 -21.95 14.75
C SER A 86 31.20 -22.36 13.28
N PRO A 87 30.49 -21.68 12.36
CA PRO A 87 29.57 -20.53 12.58
C PRO A 87 28.12 -20.96 12.84
N TYR A 88 27.81 -22.24 12.93
CA TYR A 88 26.42 -22.73 13.03
C TYR A 88 25.77 -22.35 14.35
N LYS A 89 26.52 -22.40 15.46
CA LYS A 89 26.07 -22.00 16.79
C LYS A 89 25.57 -20.53 16.80
N GLU A 90 26.36 -19.64 16.21
CA GLU A 90 26.06 -18.20 16.14
C GLU A 90 24.85 -17.96 15.21
N ASN A 91 24.79 -18.68 14.08
CA ASN A 91 23.66 -18.61 13.16
C ASN A 91 22.34 -19.05 13.81
N LEU A 92 22.36 -20.16 14.56
CA LEU A 92 21.19 -20.64 15.30
C LEU A 92 20.76 -19.64 16.39
N ALA A 93 21.72 -19.07 17.13
CA ALA A 93 21.44 -18.05 18.13
C ALA A 93 20.79 -16.81 17.51
N TYR A 94 21.32 -16.34 16.39
CA TYR A 94 20.76 -15.21 15.65
C TYR A 94 19.37 -15.51 15.08
N ALA A 95 19.16 -16.67 14.49
CA ALA A 95 17.86 -17.11 13.98
C ALA A 95 16.81 -17.15 15.11
N ARG A 96 17.19 -17.70 16.27
CA ARG A 96 16.32 -17.73 17.46
C ARG A 96 15.95 -16.32 17.93
N MET A 97 16.92 -15.38 17.98
CA MET A 97 16.65 -13.98 18.34
C MET A 97 15.65 -13.35 17.40
N ASN A 98 15.80 -13.53 16.09
CA ASN A 98 14.88 -12.97 15.09
C ASN A 98 13.45 -13.53 15.23
N VAL A 99 13.33 -14.85 15.44
CA VAL A 99 12.00 -15.48 15.62
C VAL A 99 11.33 -14.93 16.87
N LEU A 100 12.04 -14.85 17.99
CA LEU A 100 11.49 -14.36 19.26
C LEU A 100 11.15 -12.86 19.20
N ALA A 101 12.00 -12.04 18.60
CA ALA A 101 11.73 -10.61 18.43
C ALA A 101 10.48 -10.38 17.57
N THR A 102 10.34 -11.12 16.46
CA THR A 102 9.14 -11.04 15.61
C THR A 102 7.89 -11.50 16.35
N ALA A 103 7.99 -12.57 17.16
CA ALA A 103 6.89 -13.08 17.97
C ALA A 103 6.45 -12.05 19.02
N GLU A 104 7.40 -11.40 19.70
CA GLU A 104 7.13 -10.35 20.69
C GLU A 104 6.44 -9.14 20.06
N ILE A 105 6.93 -8.68 18.90
CA ILE A 105 6.27 -7.59 18.15
C ILE A 105 4.83 -7.96 17.82
N GLY A 106 4.59 -9.17 17.31
CA GLY A 106 3.25 -9.65 16.98
C GLY A 106 2.34 -9.73 18.22
N ALA A 107 2.84 -10.24 19.33
CA ALA A 107 2.12 -10.33 20.59
C ALA A 107 1.76 -8.95 21.13
N ALA A 108 2.70 -8.01 21.16
CA ALA A 108 2.49 -6.64 21.61
C ALA A 108 1.44 -5.92 20.75
N ILE A 109 1.52 -6.04 19.41
CA ILE A 109 0.53 -5.46 18.48
C ILE A 109 -0.86 -6.04 18.70
N ASN A 110 -0.98 -7.34 19.02
CA ASN A 110 -2.26 -7.97 19.30
C ASN A 110 -2.90 -7.48 20.61
N LEU A 111 -2.09 -7.05 21.57
CA LEU A 111 -2.54 -6.48 22.85
C LEU A 111 -2.95 -5.00 22.73
N ILE A 112 -2.68 -4.35 21.61
CA ILE A 112 -3.08 -2.95 21.40
C ILE A 112 -4.60 -2.87 21.30
N VAL A 113 -5.20 -2.18 22.27
CA VAL A 113 -6.64 -1.92 22.31
C VAL A 113 -6.93 -0.55 21.68
N VAL A 114 -7.91 -0.47 20.80
CA VAL A 114 -8.47 0.78 20.27
C VAL A 114 -9.91 0.87 20.77
N GLU A 115 -10.15 1.77 21.70
CA GLU A 115 -11.47 1.96 22.28
C GLU A 115 -12.44 2.65 21.30
N PRO A 116 -13.74 2.34 21.34
CA PRO A 116 -14.73 3.03 20.50
C PRO A 116 -14.69 4.56 20.64
N ALA A 117 -14.40 5.05 21.84
CA ALA A 117 -14.27 6.48 22.10
C ALA A 117 -13.10 7.13 21.36
N ASP A 118 -11.99 6.40 21.19
CA ASP A 118 -10.83 6.89 20.42
C ASP A 118 -11.17 7.04 18.95
N ILE A 119 -11.97 6.10 18.40
CA ILE A 119 -12.43 6.15 17.00
C ILE A 119 -13.30 7.38 16.78
N VAL A 120 -14.27 7.63 17.66
CA VAL A 120 -15.13 8.83 17.58
C VAL A 120 -14.30 10.10 17.66
N LYS A 121 -13.39 10.19 18.64
CA LYS A 121 -12.49 11.34 18.81
C LYS A 121 -11.62 11.57 17.59
N HIS A 122 -11.05 10.51 17.03
CA HIS A 122 -10.22 10.59 15.81
C HIS A 122 -11.03 11.08 14.62
N TYR A 123 -12.25 10.52 14.42
CA TYR A 123 -13.16 10.94 13.35
C TYR A 123 -13.51 12.43 13.47
N ASP A 124 -13.91 12.89 14.67
CA ASP A 124 -14.30 14.26 14.89
C ASP A 124 -13.15 15.25 14.67
N ALA A 125 -11.94 14.88 15.07
CA ALA A 125 -10.74 15.68 14.85
C ALA A 125 -10.29 15.72 13.39
N ASN A 126 -10.67 14.71 12.59
CA ASN A 126 -10.16 14.51 11.23
C ASN A 126 -11.28 14.48 10.16
N LYS A 127 -12.44 15.09 10.38
CA LYS A 127 -13.59 15.08 9.44
C LYS A 127 -13.20 15.43 8.01
N ARG A 128 -12.28 16.37 7.84
CA ARG A 128 -11.77 16.76 6.52
C ARG A 128 -11.15 15.61 5.74
N LYS A 129 -10.46 14.67 6.41
CA LYS A 129 -9.88 13.47 5.80
C LYS A 129 -10.94 12.55 5.21
N TYR A 130 -12.12 12.52 5.81
CA TYR A 130 -13.25 11.68 5.41
C TYR A 130 -14.26 12.41 4.53
N THR A 131 -13.92 13.63 4.07
CA THR A 131 -14.77 14.41 3.17
C THR A 131 -14.38 14.10 1.73
N HIS A 132 -15.39 13.87 0.89
CA HIS A 132 -15.30 13.79 -0.55
C HIS A 132 -15.88 15.04 -1.17
N VAL A 133 -15.26 15.55 -2.22
CA VAL A 133 -15.73 16.72 -2.94
C VAL A 133 -15.85 16.38 -4.41
N ARG A 134 -17.09 16.35 -4.93
CA ARG A 134 -17.31 16.25 -6.36
C ARG A 134 -17.20 17.63 -6.96
N VAL A 135 -16.32 17.79 -7.93
CA VAL A 135 -16.01 19.08 -8.52
C VAL A 135 -16.27 19.12 -10.02
N LYS A 136 -16.72 20.29 -10.48
CA LYS A 136 -16.64 20.70 -11.88
C LYS A 136 -15.46 21.62 -12.07
N ALA A 137 -14.86 21.60 -13.29
CA ALA A 137 -13.67 22.37 -13.60
C ALA A 137 -13.86 23.22 -14.87
N ILE A 138 -13.27 24.41 -14.85
CA ILE A 138 -12.88 25.15 -16.04
C ILE A 138 -11.35 25.11 -16.11
N TYR A 139 -10.80 24.58 -17.18
CA TYR A 139 -9.36 24.55 -17.42
C TYR A 139 -8.98 25.58 -18.47
N ILE A 140 -7.96 26.38 -18.21
CA ILE A 140 -7.44 27.41 -19.11
C ILE A 140 -5.96 27.11 -19.31
N ALA A 141 -5.62 26.60 -20.49
CA ALA A 141 -4.26 26.25 -20.85
C ALA A 141 -3.41 27.50 -21.16
N PHE A 142 -2.12 27.41 -20.81
CA PHE A 142 -1.11 28.34 -21.29
C PHE A 142 0.14 27.62 -21.77
N ASN A 143 0.95 28.30 -22.59
CA ASN A 143 2.24 27.82 -23.03
C ASN A 143 3.17 29.02 -23.26
N ASP A 144 4.08 29.26 -22.35
CA ASP A 144 5.04 30.36 -22.42
C ASP A 144 6.18 30.08 -23.43
N ASP A 145 6.43 28.79 -23.74
CA ASP A 145 7.48 28.39 -24.72
C ASP A 145 6.95 28.38 -26.17
N ALA A 146 5.70 28.68 -26.41
CA ALA A 146 5.15 28.76 -27.75
C ALA A 146 5.75 29.96 -28.48
N ALA A 147 6.89 29.75 -29.14
CA ALA A 147 7.44 30.71 -30.09
C ALA A 147 6.33 31.22 -31.02
N ALA A 148 6.30 32.50 -31.29
CA ALA A 148 5.34 33.15 -32.17
C ALA A 148 5.20 32.37 -33.48
N GLY A 149 4.15 31.55 -33.62
CA GLY A 149 3.95 30.72 -34.83
C GLY A 149 3.29 29.36 -34.64
N SER A 150 3.23 28.80 -33.44
CA SER A 150 2.56 27.51 -33.21
C SER A 150 1.06 27.70 -32.99
N THR A 151 0.26 27.42 -34.02
CA THR A 151 -1.21 27.48 -33.98
C THR A 151 -1.77 26.06 -33.87
N SER A 152 -2.20 25.64 -32.67
CA SER A 152 -3.11 24.51 -32.52
C SER A 152 -4.54 25.01 -32.73
N LYS A 153 -5.25 24.51 -33.74
CA LYS A 153 -6.62 24.93 -34.12
C LYS A 153 -6.80 26.44 -34.43
N GLY A 154 -5.78 27.12 -35.00
CA GLY A 154 -5.93 28.51 -35.51
C GLY A 154 -5.95 29.62 -34.45
N LYS A 155 -5.71 29.35 -33.16
CA LYS A 155 -5.56 30.36 -32.13
C LYS A 155 -4.16 30.28 -31.50
N ARG A 156 -3.55 31.43 -31.22
CA ARG A 156 -2.30 31.54 -30.49
C ARG A 156 -2.52 31.02 -29.06
N PRO A 157 -1.63 30.16 -28.53
CA PRO A 157 -1.65 29.80 -27.12
C PRO A 157 -1.57 31.04 -26.23
N LEU A 158 -2.26 31.01 -25.10
CA LEU A 158 -2.16 32.06 -24.10
C LEU A 158 -0.81 31.99 -23.39
N THR A 159 -0.27 33.14 -23.02
CA THR A 159 0.80 33.23 -22.03
C THR A 159 0.22 32.96 -20.64
N GLU A 160 1.09 32.66 -19.65
CA GLU A 160 0.65 32.47 -18.27
C GLU A 160 -0.16 33.67 -17.76
N ALA A 161 0.32 34.90 -18.02
CA ALA A 161 -0.35 36.13 -17.59
C ALA A 161 -1.74 36.30 -18.24
N GLU A 162 -1.88 36.00 -19.53
CA GLU A 162 -3.16 36.06 -20.25
C GLU A 162 -4.14 35.00 -19.75
N ALA A 163 -3.68 33.76 -19.49
CA ALA A 163 -4.49 32.68 -18.96
C ALA A 163 -4.98 33.01 -17.54
N LYS A 164 -4.10 33.57 -16.70
CA LYS A 164 -4.49 34.05 -15.38
C LYS A 164 -5.54 35.14 -15.44
N ALA A 165 -5.34 36.16 -16.28
CA ALA A 165 -6.31 37.25 -16.44
C ALA A 165 -7.66 36.71 -16.95
N LYS A 166 -7.67 35.71 -17.86
CA LYS A 166 -8.89 35.03 -18.31
C LYS A 166 -9.58 34.31 -17.14
N ALA A 167 -8.80 33.58 -16.32
CA ALA A 167 -9.32 32.87 -15.14
C ALA A 167 -9.92 33.83 -14.13
N ASP A 168 -9.24 34.94 -13.81
CA ASP A 168 -9.74 35.98 -12.89
C ASP A 168 -11.05 36.59 -13.39
N LYS A 169 -11.14 36.88 -14.70
CA LYS A 169 -12.36 37.40 -15.34
C LYS A 169 -13.53 36.42 -15.23
N LEU A 170 -13.28 35.13 -15.47
CA LEU A 170 -14.30 34.09 -15.36
C LEU A 170 -14.75 33.93 -13.91
N LEU A 171 -13.82 33.93 -12.96
CA LEU A 171 -14.16 33.92 -11.54
C LEU A 171 -15.05 35.09 -11.14
N ALA A 172 -14.73 36.31 -11.58
CA ALA A 172 -15.54 37.49 -11.33
C ALA A 172 -16.94 37.33 -11.93
N ALA A 173 -17.06 36.79 -13.15
CA ALA A 173 -18.37 36.54 -13.77
C ALA A 173 -19.17 35.49 -12.97
N ILE A 174 -18.55 34.43 -12.50
CA ILE A 174 -19.20 33.40 -11.67
C ILE A 174 -19.69 34.00 -10.35
N LYS A 175 -18.84 34.77 -9.66
CA LYS A 175 -19.20 35.49 -8.44
C LYS A 175 -20.35 36.50 -8.69
N GLY A 176 -20.47 37.00 -9.92
CA GLY A 176 -21.58 37.84 -10.38
C GLY A 176 -22.84 37.07 -10.81
N GLY A 177 -22.87 35.74 -10.65
CA GLY A 177 -24.05 34.91 -10.95
C GLY A 177 -24.10 34.33 -12.36
N ALA A 178 -23.00 34.37 -13.13
CA ALA A 178 -22.95 33.72 -14.44
C ALA A 178 -23.04 32.20 -14.28
N ASP A 179 -23.70 31.52 -15.24
CA ASP A 179 -23.85 30.09 -15.27
C ASP A 179 -22.51 29.41 -15.50
N PHE A 180 -22.08 28.59 -14.54
CA PHE A 180 -20.79 27.90 -14.56
C PHE A 180 -20.68 26.93 -15.73
N VAL A 181 -21.73 26.15 -16.00
CA VAL A 181 -21.73 25.14 -17.09
C VAL A 181 -21.62 25.82 -18.44
N LYS A 182 -22.32 26.95 -18.62
CA LYS A 182 -22.18 27.76 -19.84
C LYS A 182 -20.74 28.26 -20.01
N LEU A 183 -20.12 28.75 -18.93
CA LEU A 183 -18.73 29.22 -18.97
C LEU A 183 -17.75 28.08 -19.25
N VAL A 184 -18.00 26.87 -18.72
CA VAL A 184 -17.23 25.67 -19.08
C VAL A 184 -17.27 25.45 -20.60
N LYS A 185 -18.46 25.38 -21.19
CA LYS A 185 -18.64 25.12 -22.63
C LYS A 185 -17.96 26.17 -23.51
N ASP A 186 -18.02 27.42 -23.10
CA ASP A 186 -17.52 28.54 -23.88
C ASP A 186 -16.01 28.76 -23.70
N ASN A 187 -15.41 28.35 -22.58
CA ASN A 187 -14.08 28.80 -22.17
C ASN A 187 -13.09 27.72 -21.78
N SER A 188 -13.54 26.50 -21.39
CA SER A 188 -12.64 25.44 -20.95
C SER A 188 -11.85 24.86 -22.13
N ASP A 189 -10.54 24.73 -21.96
CA ASP A 189 -9.64 24.11 -22.93
C ASP A 189 -9.54 22.57 -22.74
N ASP A 190 -10.08 22.02 -21.64
CA ASP A 190 -10.24 20.58 -21.45
C ASP A 190 -11.52 20.09 -22.14
N GLU A 191 -11.32 19.41 -23.27
CA GLU A 191 -12.41 18.94 -24.13
C GLU A 191 -13.25 17.86 -23.42
N THR A 192 -12.61 17.00 -22.63
CA THR A 192 -13.27 15.87 -21.93
C THR A 192 -14.26 16.35 -20.87
N SER A 193 -13.85 17.30 -20.01
CA SER A 193 -14.75 17.86 -19.00
C SER A 193 -15.78 18.80 -19.63
N ARG A 194 -15.42 19.53 -20.67
CA ARG A 194 -16.34 20.43 -21.38
C ARG A 194 -17.54 19.67 -21.95
N GLU A 195 -17.34 18.49 -22.55
CA GLU A 195 -18.41 17.65 -23.08
C GLU A 195 -19.33 17.07 -21.99
N LYS A 196 -18.83 16.98 -20.75
CA LYS A 196 -19.54 16.51 -19.57
C LYS A 196 -20.02 17.65 -18.66
N ASP A 197 -20.31 18.82 -19.21
CA ASP A 197 -20.76 19.98 -18.46
C ASP A 197 -19.79 20.43 -17.35
N GLY A 198 -18.50 20.15 -17.55
CA GLY A 198 -17.45 20.48 -16.59
C GLY A 198 -17.20 19.40 -15.54
N ASP A 199 -17.93 18.28 -15.53
CA ASP A 199 -17.72 17.22 -14.54
C ASP A 199 -16.28 16.70 -14.63
N PHE A 200 -15.54 16.86 -13.53
CA PHE A 200 -14.10 16.63 -13.52
C PHE A 200 -13.73 15.41 -12.69
N ALA A 201 -14.00 15.42 -11.39
CA ALA A 201 -13.69 14.32 -10.51
C ALA A 201 -14.45 14.40 -9.18
N THR A 202 -14.56 13.26 -8.49
CA THR A 202 -14.79 13.20 -7.05
C THR A 202 -13.43 13.05 -6.38
N LEU A 203 -13.05 14.05 -5.61
CA LEU A 203 -11.74 14.13 -4.96
C LEU A 203 -11.83 13.69 -3.50
N HIS A 204 -10.82 12.93 -3.08
CA HIS A 204 -10.63 12.46 -1.73
C HIS A 204 -9.42 13.14 -1.10
N ALA A 205 -9.42 13.33 0.20
CA ALA A 205 -8.29 13.96 0.88
C ALA A 205 -6.98 13.14 0.77
N SER A 206 -7.08 11.82 0.52
CA SER A 206 -5.96 10.90 0.32
C SER A 206 -5.43 10.85 -1.12
N ASP A 207 -6.10 11.51 -2.08
CA ASP A 207 -5.68 11.46 -3.48
C ASP A 207 -4.29 12.09 -3.65
N ASN A 208 -3.53 11.58 -4.61
CA ASN A 208 -2.23 12.13 -4.95
C ASN A 208 -2.36 13.39 -5.82
N ILE A 209 -2.76 14.48 -5.19
CA ILE A 209 -2.92 15.82 -5.80
C ILE A 209 -2.02 16.84 -5.08
N PRO A 210 -1.58 17.92 -5.76
CA PRO A 210 -0.76 18.96 -5.15
C PRO A 210 -1.42 19.55 -3.90
N ASP A 211 -0.62 19.87 -2.87
CA ASP A 211 -1.12 20.36 -1.58
C ASP A 211 -1.95 21.64 -1.71
N ALA A 212 -1.52 22.56 -2.58
CA ALA A 212 -2.28 23.79 -2.84
C ALA A 212 -3.66 23.49 -3.44
N PHE A 213 -3.75 22.49 -4.34
CA PHE A 213 -4.99 22.05 -4.96
C PHE A 213 -5.90 21.38 -3.92
N ARG A 214 -5.34 20.47 -3.10
CA ARG A 214 -6.01 19.84 -1.97
C ARG A 214 -6.56 20.86 -1.00
N ALA A 215 -5.73 21.82 -0.58
CA ALA A 215 -6.14 22.87 0.36
C ALA A 215 -7.32 23.70 -0.17
N ALA A 216 -7.27 24.08 -1.45
CA ALA A 216 -8.32 24.86 -2.09
C ALA A 216 -9.63 24.08 -2.19
N VAL A 217 -9.60 22.82 -2.70
CA VAL A 217 -10.82 22.01 -2.90
C VAL A 217 -11.55 21.73 -1.59
N PHE A 218 -10.80 21.27 -0.57
CA PHE A 218 -11.41 20.90 0.71
C PHE A 218 -11.74 22.09 1.63
N ALA A 219 -11.50 23.33 1.19
CA ALA A 219 -12.01 24.54 1.84
C ALA A 219 -13.36 25.00 1.27
N LEU A 220 -13.75 24.49 0.08
CA LEU A 220 -15.00 24.88 -0.59
C LEU A 220 -16.21 24.29 0.14
N LYS A 221 -17.26 25.06 0.21
CA LYS A 221 -18.63 24.59 0.49
C LYS A 221 -19.31 24.24 -0.81
N GLN A 222 -20.38 23.48 -0.74
CA GLN A 222 -21.18 23.17 -1.92
C GLN A 222 -21.65 24.46 -2.61
N GLY A 223 -21.41 24.56 -3.91
CA GLY A 223 -21.69 25.72 -4.75
C GLY A 223 -20.54 26.73 -4.83
N ASP A 224 -19.56 26.69 -3.92
CA ASP A 224 -18.42 27.60 -3.95
C ASP A 224 -17.49 27.31 -5.13
N VAL A 225 -16.79 28.34 -5.59
CA VAL A 225 -15.76 28.24 -6.64
C VAL A 225 -14.41 28.67 -6.08
N SER A 226 -13.36 27.92 -6.43
CA SER A 226 -11.99 28.21 -6.01
C SER A 226 -11.46 29.49 -6.65
N GLU A 227 -10.46 30.10 -6.02
CA GLU A 227 -9.56 31.00 -6.75
C GLU A 227 -8.83 30.22 -7.88
N PRO A 228 -8.28 30.90 -8.91
CA PRO A 228 -7.55 30.24 -9.99
C PRO A 228 -6.35 29.44 -9.45
N LEU A 229 -6.37 28.13 -9.65
CA LEU A 229 -5.34 27.20 -9.19
C LEU A 229 -4.34 26.96 -10.31
N LYS A 230 -3.13 27.46 -10.15
CA LYS A 230 -2.04 27.27 -11.13
C LYS A 230 -1.57 25.82 -11.12
N GLN A 231 -1.42 25.26 -12.32
CA GLN A 231 -0.74 24.01 -12.63
C GLN A 231 0.35 24.27 -13.70
N PRO A 232 1.26 23.33 -13.96
CA PRO A 232 2.40 23.56 -14.85
C PRO A 232 2.05 24.11 -16.24
N ASN A 233 0.85 23.79 -16.75
CA ASN A 233 0.43 24.09 -18.13
C ASN A 233 -0.95 24.78 -18.22
N GLY A 234 -1.49 25.29 -17.09
CA GLY A 234 -2.79 25.96 -17.10
C GLY A 234 -3.27 26.35 -15.72
N PHE A 235 -4.46 26.98 -15.71
CA PHE A 235 -5.20 27.35 -14.50
C PHE A 235 -6.51 26.57 -14.44
N TYR A 236 -6.85 26.11 -13.23
CA TYR A 236 -8.15 25.52 -12.93
C TYR A 236 -8.99 26.46 -12.08
N LEU A 237 -10.29 26.57 -12.43
CA LEU A 237 -11.34 27.05 -11.56
C LEU A 237 -12.20 25.85 -11.21
N LEU A 238 -12.32 25.52 -9.93
CA LEU A 238 -13.06 24.36 -9.45
C LEU A 238 -14.32 24.81 -8.72
N ARG A 239 -15.46 24.25 -9.09
CA ARG A 239 -16.71 24.42 -8.35
C ARG A 239 -17.06 23.15 -7.61
N ALA A 240 -17.31 23.25 -6.30
CA ALA A 240 -17.79 22.13 -5.51
C ALA A 240 -19.28 21.89 -5.80
N GLU A 241 -19.58 20.78 -6.49
CA GLU A 241 -20.96 20.38 -6.77
C GLU A 241 -21.60 19.69 -5.56
N GLU A 242 -20.80 18.85 -4.89
CA GLU A 242 -21.22 18.10 -3.73
C GLU A 242 -20.06 17.97 -2.76
N VAL A 243 -20.33 18.19 -1.48
CA VAL A 243 -19.38 18.02 -0.39
C VAL A 243 -19.98 17.02 0.58
N THR A 244 -19.49 15.79 0.56
CA THR A 244 -20.04 14.67 1.32
C THR A 244 -19.05 14.23 2.38
N LEU A 245 -19.47 14.30 3.66
CA LEU A 245 -18.73 13.68 4.77
C LEU A 245 -19.18 12.23 4.90
N ARG A 246 -18.25 11.29 4.72
CA ARG A 246 -18.52 9.87 4.97
C ARG A 246 -18.88 9.67 6.44
N PRO A 247 -20.02 9.01 6.74
CA PRO A 247 -20.42 8.78 8.12
C PRO A 247 -19.43 7.85 8.85
N LEU A 248 -19.33 8.01 10.16
CA LEU A 248 -18.44 7.20 11.00
C LEU A 248 -18.64 5.68 10.80
N SER A 249 -19.88 5.26 10.53
CA SER A 249 -20.19 3.84 10.27
C SER A 249 -19.46 3.25 9.06
N GLU A 250 -19.15 4.06 8.05
CA GLU A 250 -18.44 3.62 6.84
C GLU A 250 -16.91 3.63 7.01
N VAL A 251 -16.39 4.51 7.88
CA VAL A 251 -14.94 4.71 8.04
C VAL A 251 -14.39 4.12 9.33
N ARG A 252 -15.24 3.47 10.13
CA ARG A 252 -14.90 2.96 11.45
C ARG A 252 -13.72 1.98 11.43
N ASP A 253 -13.75 1.03 10.50
CA ASP A 253 -12.69 0.01 10.40
C ASP A 253 -11.39 0.60 9.85
N GLU A 254 -11.48 1.59 8.95
CA GLU A 254 -10.35 2.36 8.46
C GLU A 254 -9.67 3.10 9.62
N ILE A 255 -10.45 3.79 10.46
CA ILE A 255 -9.95 4.51 11.65
C ILE A 255 -9.37 3.55 12.69
N TYR A 256 -10.04 2.42 12.93
CA TYR A 256 -9.53 1.40 13.85
C TYR A 256 -8.14 0.92 13.45
N ASN A 257 -7.96 0.57 12.17
CA ASN A 257 -6.68 0.10 11.64
C ASN A 257 -5.62 1.20 11.69
N GLU A 258 -5.98 2.44 11.37
CA GLU A 258 -5.07 3.60 11.45
C GLU A 258 -4.59 3.82 12.88
N LEU A 259 -5.50 3.87 13.85
CA LEU A 259 -5.15 4.05 15.26
C LEU A 259 -4.32 2.88 15.80
N LYS A 260 -4.62 1.67 15.38
CA LYS A 260 -3.83 0.49 15.74
C LYS A 260 -2.41 0.60 15.19
N ASN A 261 -2.25 1.02 13.94
CA ASN A 261 -0.92 1.23 13.33
C ASN A 261 -0.15 2.34 14.05
N ILE A 262 -0.79 3.48 14.33
CA ILE A 262 -0.16 4.59 15.07
C ILE A 262 0.36 4.10 16.43
N ARG A 263 -0.45 3.37 17.20
CA ARG A 263 -0.05 2.83 18.50
C ARG A 263 1.05 1.78 18.40
N SER A 264 1.03 0.97 17.34
CA SER A 264 2.09 0.01 17.06
C SER A 264 3.42 0.71 16.77
N ASP A 265 3.41 1.76 15.96
CA ASP A 265 4.59 2.56 15.66
C ASP A 265 5.12 3.30 16.90
N GLU A 266 4.22 3.80 17.75
CA GLU A 266 4.60 4.45 19.02
C GLU A 266 5.27 3.47 19.97
N TRP A 267 4.73 2.26 20.07
CA TRP A 267 5.33 1.19 20.88
C TRP A 267 6.71 0.81 20.35
N LEU A 268 6.87 0.58 19.04
CA LEU A 268 8.16 0.26 18.41
C LEU A 268 9.20 1.37 18.63
N ARG A 269 8.80 2.64 18.45
CA ARG A 269 9.68 3.78 18.74
C ARG A 269 10.04 3.89 20.22
N GLY A 270 9.15 3.42 21.11
CA GLY A 270 9.43 3.27 22.54
C GLY A 270 10.57 2.29 22.76
N MET A 271 10.47 1.09 22.20
CA MET A 271 11.49 0.05 22.27
C MET A 271 12.84 0.50 21.68
N ASP A 272 12.82 1.19 20.54
CA ASP A 272 14.02 1.76 19.92
C ASP A 272 14.73 2.75 20.82
N ARG A 273 13.99 3.65 21.51
CA ARG A 273 14.58 4.60 22.48
C ARG A 273 15.16 3.91 23.72
N GLU A 274 14.64 2.74 24.10
CA GLU A 274 15.14 1.95 25.22
C GLU A 274 16.37 1.12 24.84
N ALA A 275 16.51 0.77 23.56
CA ALA A 275 17.65 0.02 23.02
C ALA A 275 18.91 0.88 22.93
N LYS A 276 19.48 1.21 24.09
CA LYS A 276 20.68 2.07 24.16
C LYS A 276 21.92 1.28 23.82
N VAL A 277 22.71 1.81 22.87
CA VAL A 277 24.01 1.26 22.50
C VAL A 277 25.10 2.31 22.77
N GLN A 278 26.10 1.94 23.56
CA GLN A 278 27.32 2.75 23.72
C GLN A 278 28.40 2.24 22.78
N ILE A 279 28.72 3.00 21.77
CA ILE A 279 29.82 2.69 20.85
C ILE A 279 31.12 3.03 21.54
N VAL A 280 31.97 2.02 21.80
CA VAL A 280 33.27 2.20 22.49
C VAL A 280 34.44 2.18 21.52
N SER A 281 34.27 1.74 20.28
CA SER A 281 35.29 1.75 19.24
C SER A 281 34.80 2.52 18.02
N GLN A 282 35.36 3.70 17.79
CA GLN A 282 35.10 4.51 16.60
C GLN A 282 35.63 3.85 15.32
N GLU A 283 36.71 3.09 15.42
CA GLU A 283 37.28 2.34 14.30
C GLU A 283 36.28 1.27 13.77
N PHE A 284 35.55 0.59 14.66
CA PHE A 284 34.55 -0.36 14.30
C PHE A 284 33.38 0.21 13.47
N VAL A 285 32.97 1.43 13.78
CA VAL A 285 31.85 2.10 13.10
C VAL A 285 32.26 2.98 11.92
N SER A 286 33.59 3.21 11.74
CA SER A 286 34.07 3.98 10.61
C SER A 286 33.96 3.18 9.32
N PRO A 287 33.44 3.76 8.21
CA PRO A 287 33.35 3.03 6.95
C PRO A 287 34.73 2.59 6.48
N THR A 288 34.93 1.30 6.29
CA THR A 288 36.14 0.77 5.65
C THR A 288 36.18 1.25 4.19
N PRO A 289 37.22 1.92 3.71
CA PRO A 289 37.33 2.31 2.31
C PRO A 289 37.21 1.05 1.42
N MET A 290 36.27 1.05 0.51
CA MET A 290 36.19 -0.02 -0.48
C MET A 290 37.50 -0.05 -1.28
N PRO A 291 38.13 -1.22 -1.48
CA PRO A 291 39.29 -1.31 -2.36
C PRO A 291 38.90 -0.81 -3.75
N ALA A 292 39.74 0.08 -4.30
CA ALA A 292 39.53 0.59 -5.65
C ALA A 292 39.41 -0.57 -6.64
N PRO A 293 38.49 -0.50 -7.62
CA PRO A 293 38.36 -1.55 -8.62
C PRO A 293 39.71 -1.77 -9.29
N ALA A 294 40.16 -3.01 -9.32
CA ALA A 294 41.40 -3.39 -10.01
C ALA A 294 41.29 -2.93 -11.46
N LYS A 295 42.25 -2.08 -11.89
CA LYS A 295 42.38 -1.72 -13.28
C LYS A 295 42.67 -2.98 -14.08
N GLN A 296 41.74 -3.36 -14.94
CA GLN A 296 41.95 -4.38 -15.99
C GLN A 296 42.77 -3.78 -17.11
#